data_fb61a65fe350e7b4d63f42ec2440dd50
#
_entry.id   fb61a65fe350e7b4d63f42ec2440dd50
#
_cell.length_a   1.000
_cell.length_b   1.000
_cell.length_c   1.000
_cell.angle_alpha   90.00
_cell.angle_beta   90.00
_cell.angle_gamma   90.00
#
_symmetry.space_group_name_H-M   'P 1'
#
loop_
_entity.id
_entity.type
_entity.pdbx_description
1 polymer ?
#
loop_
_entity_poly.entity_id
_entity_poly.type
_entity_poly.pdbx_seq_one_letter_code
_entity_poly.pdbx_strand_id
1 'polypeptide(L)'
;MRYPYPLVLTLMLCSTLAAAAERAAPALIPPAQAIAGASQEEWSKRWWRWALSFDDDESPVADHDGRFCAEGQSGPVWFLAGTYGTARTIRSCRVPAGKTLFFPLVNHLAYEPDDADESCVSLKRRAARLTPAPDALLLEVNGKRYNGLQAHRQATRRCFHIVDDDDTLAAGNGFYVALGPLKKGRYTLNFGGILPALSQAVTYTLDVE
;
A
#
# COMPACT_ATOMS: atom_id res chain seq x y z
N MET A 1 46.29 -63.63 -8.77
CA MET A 1 45.72 -62.84 -7.68
C MET A 1 44.94 -61.66 -8.31
N ARG A 2 43.60 -61.70 -8.23
CA ARG A 2 42.74 -60.66 -8.76
C ARG A 2 42.21 -59.85 -7.56
N TYR A 3 42.50 -58.53 -7.47
CA TYR A 3 41.97 -57.68 -6.48
C TYR A 3 40.61 -57.11 -6.98
N PRO A 4 39.52 -57.14 -6.18
CA PRO A 4 38.28 -56.47 -6.54
C PRO A 4 38.34 -54.95 -6.18
N TYR A 5 38.04 -54.08 -7.12
CA TYR A 5 37.86 -52.67 -6.87
C TYR A 5 36.47 -52.42 -6.26
N PRO A 6 36.35 -51.63 -5.20
CA PRO A 6 35.05 -51.26 -4.67
C PRO A 6 34.39 -50.19 -5.55
N LEU A 7 33.16 -50.46 -5.96
CA LEU A 7 32.32 -49.55 -6.69
C LEU A 7 31.81 -48.46 -5.70
N VAL A 8 32.36 -47.26 -5.76
CA VAL A 8 31.88 -46.13 -4.97
C VAL A 8 30.64 -45.55 -5.65
N LEU A 9 29.46 -45.85 -5.12
CA LEU A 9 28.19 -45.30 -5.57
C LEU A 9 28.02 -43.87 -5.01
N THR A 10 28.34 -42.86 -5.79
CA THR A 10 28.16 -41.45 -5.40
C THR A 10 26.68 -41.09 -5.54
N LEU A 11 25.98 -41.01 -4.41
CA LEU A 11 24.60 -40.48 -4.35
C LEU A 11 24.64 -38.98 -4.58
N MET A 12 24.24 -38.50 -5.77
CA MET A 12 23.96 -37.07 -6.01
C MET A 12 22.63 -36.70 -5.34
N LEU A 13 22.71 -36.02 -4.20
CA LEU A 13 21.54 -35.31 -3.63
C LEU A 13 21.19 -34.14 -4.54
N CYS A 14 20.15 -34.28 -5.35
CA CYS A 14 19.56 -33.20 -6.12
C CYS A 14 18.68 -32.37 -5.17
N SER A 15 19.24 -31.30 -4.60
CA SER A 15 18.50 -30.32 -3.78
C SER A 15 17.61 -29.52 -4.71
N THR A 16 16.33 -29.87 -4.84
CA THR A 16 15.32 -29.06 -5.51
C THR A 16 15.02 -27.84 -4.64
N LEU A 17 15.62 -26.69 -4.95
CA LEU A 17 15.13 -25.40 -4.47
C LEU A 17 13.70 -25.23 -5.04
N ALA A 18 12.69 -25.44 -4.20
CA ALA A 18 11.32 -25.09 -4.53
C ALA A 18 11.25 -23.54 -4.64
N ALA A 19 11.39 -23.02 -5.86
CA ALA A 19 11.06 -21.63 -6.14
C ALA A 19 9.59 -21.42 -5.76
N ALA A 20 9.32 -20.52 -4.79
CA ALA A 20 7.96 -20.17 -4.42
C ALA A 20 7.24 -19.64 -5.68
N ALA A 21 6.28 -20.40 -6.17
CA ALA A 21 5.56 -20.05 -7.40
C ALA A 21 4.88 -18.70 -7.23
N GLU A 22 5.20 -17.77 -8.11
CA GLU A 22 4.57 -16.45 -8.15
C GLU A 22 3.07 -16.61 -8.44
N ARG A 23 2.24 -16.01 -7.60
CA ARG A 23 0.78 -16.16 -7.69
C ARG A 23 0.19 -15.26 -8.76
N ALA A 24 -0.95 -15.68 -9.34
CA ALA A 24 -1.71 -14.81 -10.22
C ALA A 24 -2.09 -13.49 -9.51
N ALA A 25 -1.96 -12.39 -10.24
CA ALA A 25 -2.26 -11.06 -9.70
C ALA A 25 -3.73 -10.97 -9.24
N PRO A 26 -4.01 -10.41 -8.04
CA PRO A 26 -5.35 -10.31 -7.47
C PRO A 26 -6.26 -9.40 -8.29
N ALA A 27 -7.57 -9.47 -8.06
CA ALA A 27 -8.51 -8.55 -8.69
C ALA A 27 -8.38 -7.14 -8.12
N LEU A 28 -8.41 -6.14 -9.00
CA LEU A 28 -8.58 -4.73 -8.61
C LEU A 28 -10.07 -4.50 -8.32
N ILE A 29 -10.38 -4.06 -7.10
CA ILE A 29 -11.76 -3.80 -6.66
C ILE A 29 -12.20 -2.46 -7.24
N PRO A 30 -13.37 -2.40 -7.92
CA PRO A 30 -13.88 -1.14 -8.47
C PRO A 30 -14.01 -0.03 -7.42
N PRO A 31 -13.73 1.24 -7.73
CA PRO A 31 -13.62 2.32 -6.74
C PRO A 31 -14.94 2.65 -6.02
N ALA A 32 -16.08 2.34 -6.64
CA ALA A 32 -17.40 2.51 -6.02
C ALA A 32 -17.85 1.31 -5.17
N GLN A 33 -17.14 0.19 -5.23
CA GLN A 33 -17.47 -1.01 -4.46
C GLN A 33 -17.00 -0.84 -3.02
N ALA A 34 -17.89 -1.11 -2.08
CA ALA A 34 -17.56 -1.14 -0.66
C ALA A 34 -16.64 -2.33 -0.33
N ILE A 35 -15.78 -2.16 0.66
CA ILE A 35 -14.87 -3.17 1.20
C ILE A 35 -15.21 -3.36 2.68
N ALA A 36 -15.52 -4.57 3.08
CA ALA A 36 -15.85 -4.89 4.47
C ALA A 36 -16.88 -3.91 5.09
N GLY A 37 -17.92 -3.58 4.33
CA GLY A 37 -19.02 -2.73 4.79
C GLY A 37 -18.77 -1.22 4.77
N ALA A 38 -17.57 -0.75 4.35
CA ALA A 38 -17.24 0.68 4.26
C ALA A 38 -16.88 1.09 2.82
N SER A 39 -17.15 2.35 2.46
CA SER A 39 -16.74 2.92 1.17
C SER A 39 -15.21 3.06 1.08
N GLN A 40 -14.66 3.09 -0.13
CA GLN A 40 -13.21 3.34 -0.30
C GLN A 40 -12.82 4.76 0.10
N GLU A 41 -13.73 5.72 0.05
CA GLU A 41 -13.52 7.05 0.64
C GLU A 41 -13.35 6.97 2.16
N GLU A 42 -14.16 6.16 2.84
CA GLU A 42 -14.00 5.94 4.30
C GLU A 42 -12.69 5.20 4.61
N TRP A 43 -12.29 4.23 3.78
CA TRP A 43 -11.00 3.55 3.92
C TRP A 43 -9.82 4.50 3.68
N SER A 44 -9.94 5.52 2.81
CA SER A 44 -8.89 6.53 2.64
C SER A 44 -8.68 7.39 3.90
N LYS A 45 -9.74 7.70 4.66
CA LYS A 45 -9.63 8.39 5.97
C LYS A 45 -8.96 7.49 7.01
N ARG A 46 -9.35 6.20 7.08
CA ARG A 46 -8.74 5.22 7.99
C ARG A 46 -7.27 5.01 7.66
N TRP A 47 -6.91 5.02 6.38
CA TRP A 47 -5.51 4.96 5.95
C TRP A 47 -4.72 6.18 6.46
N TRP A 48 -5.27 7.38 6.39
CA TRP A 48 -4.61 8.58 6.92
C TRP A 48 -4.45 8.52 8.44
N ARG A 49 -5.49 8.10 9.19
CA ARG A 49 -5.40 7.90 10.64
C ARG A 49 -4.31 6.89 10.98
N TRP A 50 -4.26 5.76 10.27
CA TRP A 50 -3.21 4.77 10.44
C TRP A 50 -1.83 5.35 10.10
N ALA A 51 -1.66 6.00 8.96
CA ALA A 51 -0.37 6.52 8.51
C ALA A 51 0.22 7.59 9.44
N LEU A 52 -0.62 8.33 10.17
CA LEU A 52 -0.25 9.42 11.08
C LEU A 52 -0.35 9.03 12.57
N SER A 53 -0.59 7.76 12.89
CA SER A 53 -0.68 7.29 14.30
C SER A 53 0.65 6.83 14.87
N PHE A 54 1.75 7.01 14.17
CA PHE A 54 3.08 6.55 14.55
C PHE A 54 4.04 7.73 14.68
N ASP A 55 4.99 7.64 15.59
CA ASP A 55 6.13 8.53 15.63
C ASP A 55 7.03 8.31 14.38
N ASP A 56 7.82 9.29 14.00
CA ASP A 56 8.59 9.28 12.74
C ASP A 56 9.53 8.07 12.62
N ASP A 57 10.10 7.60 13.72
CA ASP A 57 11.04 6.47 13.78
C ASP A 57 10.36 5.10 13.74
N GLU A 58 9.04 5.03 13.95
CA GLU A 58 8.21 3.82 13.86
C GLU A 58 7.20 3.87 12.70
N SER A 59 7.18 4.96 11.93
CA SER A 59 6.21 5.18 10.86
C SER A 59 6.40 4.24 9.67
N PRO A 60 5.38 3.45 9.28
CA PRO A 60 5.41 2.64 8.07
C PRO A 60 5.59 3.46 6.78
N VAL A 61 5.27 4.76 6.80
CA VAL A 61 5.44 5.66 5.64
C VAL A 61 6.87 6.18 5.53
N ALA A 62 7.53 6.43 6.66
CA ALA A 62 8.95 6.81 6.72
C ALA A 62 9.91 5.62 6.56
N ASP A 63 9.44 4.42 6.86
CA ASP A 63 10.18 3.16 6.74
C ASP A 63 10.72 2.92 5.33
N HIS A 64 11.95 2.42 5.23
CA HIS A 64 12.61 2.17 3.95
C HIS A 64 12.67 0.71 3.52
N ASP A 65 12.50 -0.25 4.46
CA ASP A 65 12.68 -1.69 4.23
C ASP A 65 11.44 -2.55 4.51
N GLY A 66 10.40 -1.99 5.14
CA GLY A 66 9.16 -2.68 5.47
C GLY A 66 9.10 -3.27 6.87
N ARG A 67 10.06 -2.92 7.76
CA ARG A 67 10.10 -3.44 9.14
C ARG A 67 8.86 -3.11 9.95
N PHE A 68 8.22 -1.97 9.67
CA PHE A 68 7.02 -1.50 10.37
C PHE A 68 5.72 -1.80 9.61
N CYS A 69 5.76 -2.57 8.53
CA CYS A 69 4.59 -2.82 7.68
C CYS A 69 3.41 -3.51 8.38
N ALA A 70 3.66 -4.20 9.49
CA ALA A 70 2.64 -4.90 10.27
C ALA A 70 2.07 -4.04 11.42
N GLU A 71 2.67 -2.88 11.70
CA GLU A 71 2.26 -2.05 12.83
C GLU A 71 0.88 -1.43 12.60
N GLY A 72 0.06 -1.41 13.66
CA GLY A 72 -1.29 -0.85 13.65
C GLY A 72 -2.29 -1.50 12.69
N GLN A 73 -1.97 -2.65 12.11
CA GLN A 73 -2.86 -3.36 11.20
C GLN A 73 -3.98 -4.08 11.96
N SER A 74 -5.21 -3.92 11.48
CA SER A 74 -6.37 -4.58 12.11
C SER A 74 -7.46 -4.93 11.10
N GLY A 75 -8.37 -5.84 11.48
CA GLY A 75 -9.55 -6.19 10.70
C GLY A 75 -9.25 -6.83 9.33
N PRO A 76 -10.18 -6.75 8.36
CA PRO A 76 -10.10 -7.46 7.08
C PRO A 76 -9.28 -6.74 6.01
N VAL A 77 -8.93 -5.47 6.22
CA VAL A 77 -8.14 -4.65 5.30
C VAL A 77 -6.74 -4.48 5.84
N TRP A 78 -5.74 -4.61 4.97
CA TRP A 78 -4.34 -4.38 5.25
C TRP A 78 -3.85 -3.16 4.49
N PHE A 79 -3.31 -2.19 5.19
CA PHE A 79 -2.77 -0.99 4.60
C PHE A 79 -1.34 -1.22 4.10
N LEU A 80 -1.03 -0.67 2.91
CA LEU A 80 0.35 -0.50 2.49
C LEU A 80 0.70 0.99 2.50
N ALA A 81 1.90 1.27 2.96
CA ALA A 81 2.39 2.64 3.04
C ALA A 81 2.88 3.14 1.67
N GLY A 82 2.60 4.41 1.40
CA GLY A 82 3.31 5.21 0.42
C GLY A 82 4.71 5.60 0.90
N THR A 83 5.21 6.75 0.46
CA THR A 83 6.47 7.31 0.94
C THR A 83 6.41 8.83 0.95
N TYR A 84 7.07 9.47 1.89
CA TYR A 84 7.26 10.93 1.91
C TYR A 84 8.36 11.40 0.95
N GLY A 85 9.25 10.50 0.54
CA GLY A 85 10.37 10.81 -0.34
C GLY A 85 10.00 10.69 -1.83
N THR A 86 10.83 11.29 -2.67
CA THR A 86 10.75 11.17 -4.13
C THR A 86 11.57 10.01 -4.69
N ALA A 87 12.46 9.42 -3.89
CA ALA A 87 13.23 8.24 -4.25
C ALA A 87 12.35 6.98 -4.21
N ARG A 88 12.71 5.99 -5.04
CA ARG A 88 12.06 4.69 -5.01
C ARG A 88 12.31 4.00 -3.67
N THR A 89 11.24 3.59 -3.00
CA THR A 89 11.29 2.83 -1.74
C THR A 89 11.00 1.35 -2.00
N ILE A 90 11.81 0.45 -1.43
CA ILE A 90 11.68 -1.01 -1.63
C ILE A 90 11.49 -1.67 -0.27
N ARG A 91 10.35 -2.32 -0.07
CA ARG A 91 9.93 -2.91 1.19
C ARG A 91 9.60 -4.39 1.06
N SER A 92 9.82 -5.13 2.15
CA SER A 92 9.32 -6.49 2.31
C SER A 92 8.32 -6.56 3.46
N CYS A 93 7.24 -7.34 3.30
CA CYS A 93 6.19 -7.41 4.31
C CYS A 93 5.57 -8.81 4.37
N ARG A 94 5.27 -9.29 5.58
CA ARG A 94 4.44 -10.48 5.78
C ARG A 94 2.99 -10.04 5.99
N VAL A 95 2.08 -10.67 5.26
CA VAL A 95 0.67 -10.31 5.27
C VAL A 95 -0.18 -11.56 5.52
N PRO A 96 -1.11 -11.56 6.48
CA PRO A 96 -2.02 -12.69 6.67
C PRO A 96 -2.87 -12.93 5.42
N ALA A 97 -3.06 -14.21 5.05
CA ALA A 97 -3.93 -14.57 3.92
C ALA A 97 -5.39 -14.11 4.16
N GLY A 98 -6.08 -13.82 3.08
CA GLY A 98 -7.48 -13.38 3.12
C GLY A 98 -7.67 -11.89 3.35
N LYS A 99 -6.61 -11.11 3.56
CA LYS A 99 -6.70 -9.66 3.67
C LYS A 99 -6.90 -9.01 2.30
N THR A 100 -7.70 -7.95 2.27
CA THR A 100 -7.77 -7.01 1.15
C THR A 100 -6.72 -5.93 1.36
N LEU A 101 -5.84 -5.72 0.39
CA LEU A 101 -4.89 -4.60 0.45
C LEU A 101 -5.60 -3.29 0.10
N PHE A 102 -5.26 -2.21 0.81
CA PHE A 102 -5.72 -0.86 0.50
C PHE A 102 -4.56 0.14 0.66
N PHE A 103 -4.28 0.93 -0.39
CA PHE A 103 -3.14 1.85 -0.40
C PHE A 103 -3.29 2.96 -1.43
N PRO A 104 -2.63 4.12 -1.21
CA PRO A 104 -2.57 5.19 -2.19
C PRO A 104 -1.53 4.92 -3.28
N LEU A 105 -1.88 5.22 -4.53
CA LEU A 105 -0.90 5.40 -5.61
C LEU A 105 -0.20 6.74 -5.45
N VAL A 106 -0.95 7.78 -5.14
CA VAL A 106 -0.48 9.11 -4.75
C VAL A 106 -1.64 9.84 -4.07
N ASN A 107 -1.37 10.56 -3.00
CA ASN A 107 -2.39 11.25 -2.21
C ASN A 107 -1.83 12.46 -1.47
N HIS A 108 -2.73 13.38 -1.09
CA HIS A 108 -2.45 14.49 -0.21
C HIS A 108 -3.50 14.59 0.90
N LEU A 109 -3.06 15.11 2.05
CA LEU A 109 -3.90 15.54 3.15
C LEU A 109 -3.79 17.06 3.30
N ALA A 110 -4.92 17.73 3.39
CA ALA A 110 -5.01 19.09 3.91
C ALA A 110 -5.59 19.01 5.30
N TYR A 111 -4.92 19.56 6.27
CA TYR A 111 -5.36 19.62 7.67
C TYR A 111 -5.21 21.05 8.19
N GLU A 112 -5.97 21.35 9.20
CA GLU A 112 -5.96 22.65 9.85
C GLU A 112 -4.60 22.87 10.52
N PRO A 113 -3.88 23.97 10.19
CA PRO A 113 -2.67 24.30 10.92
C PRO A 113 -3.01 24.69 12.36
N ASP A 114 -2.08 24.51 13.27
CA ASP A 114 -2.18 25.07 14.62
C ASP A 114 -2.54 26.56 14.53
N ASP A 115 -3.47 27.02 15.33
CA ASP A 115 -3.96 28.42 15.40
C ASP A 115 -4.82 28.91 14.21
N ALA A 116 -5.29 28.04 13.32
CA ALA A 116 -6.14 28.46 12.20
C ALA A 116 -7.51 27.76 12.24
N ASP A 117 -8.58 28.53 12.28
CA ASP A 117 -9.96 28.03 12.08
C ASP A 117 -10.26 27.89 10.58
N GLU A 118 -9.75 26.80 9.95
CA GLU A 118 -9.97 26.53 8.53
C GLU A 118 -11.20 25.64 8.31
N SER A 119 -12.20 26.14 7.59
CA SER A 119 -13.43 25.39 7.34
C SER A 119 -13.20 24.12 6.51
N CYS A 120 -14.03 23.08 6.72
CA CYS A 120 -14.01 21.86 5.92
C CYS A 120 -14.11 22.14 4.39
N VAL A 121 -14.81 23.18 3.97
CA VAL A 121 -14.90 23.57 2.55
C VAL A 121 -13.54 24.03 2.02
N SER A 122 -12.80 24.82 2.81
CA SER A 122 -11.46 25.28 2.46
C SER A 122 -10.47 24.11 2.40
N LEU A 123 -10.45 23.24 3.42
CA LEU A 123 -9.60 22.04 3.47
C LEU A 123 -9.83 21.12 2.26
N LYS A 124 -11.07 20.83 1.91
CA LYS A 124 -11.39 20.01 0.73
C LYS A 124 -10.92 20.67 -0.58
N ARG A 125 -11.06 21.99 -0.69
CA ARG A 125 -10.58 22.75 -1.84
C ARG A 125 -9.06 22.73 -1.92
N ARG A 126 -8.36 22.85 -0.78
CA ARG A 126 -6.90 22.75 -0.68
C ARG A 126 -6.41 21.35 -1.06
N ALA A 127 -7.00 20.29 -0.51
CA ALA A 127 -6.70 18.91 -0.88
C ALA A 127 -6.89 18.64 -2.39
N ALA A 128 -7.96 19.20 -2.98
CA ALA A 128 -8.22 19.08 -4.42
C ALA A 128 -7.16 19.80 -5.28
N ARG A 129 -6.69 20.99 -4.85
CA ARG A 129 -5.60 21.70 -5.56
C ARG A 129 -4.26 20.97 -5.48
N LEU A 130 -3.98 20.29 -4.35
CA LEU A 130 -2.76 19.49 -4.16
C LEU A 130 -2.78 18.17 -4.95
N THR A 131 -3.97 17.72 -5.36
CA THR A 131 -4.18 16.49 -6.14
C THR A 131 -4.91 16.79 -7.46
N PRO A 132 -4.31 17.51 -8.40
CA PRO A 132 -4.92 17.75 -9.72
C PRO A 132 -5.00 16.44 -10.53
N ALA A 133 -5.17 16.53 -11.84
CA ALA A 133 -5.01 15.37 -12.72
C ALA A 133 -3.56 14.86 -12.62
N PRO A 134 -3.34 13.55 -12.43
CA PRO A 134 -1.99 13.00 -12.34
C PRO A 134 -1.36 12.91 -13.73
N ASP A 135 -0.05 13.18 -13.81
CA ASP A 135 0.74 12.95 -15.03
C ASP A 135 0.91 11.45 -15.30
N ALA A 136 1.04 10.66 -14.24
CA ALA A 136 1.10 9.20 -14.31
C ALA A 136 0.53 8.53 -13.06
N LEU A 137 -0.05 7.34 -13.26
CA LEU A 137 -0.39 6.38 -12.19
C LEU A 137 0.10 5.01 -12.61
N LEU A 138 0.69 4.29 -11.68
CA LEU A 138 1.20 2.93 -11.89
C LEU A 138 0.65 2.00 -10.81
N LEU A 139 0.17 0.85 -11.24
CA LEU A 139 -0.02 -0.34 -10.42
C LEU A 139 0.34 -1.57 -11.24
N GLU A 140 1.30 -2.32 -10.74
CA GLU A 140 1.71 -3.60 -11.31
C GLU A 140 1.83 -4.64 -10.18
N VAL A 141 1.28 -5.82 -10.37
CA VAL A 141 1.40 -6.93 -9.43
C VAL A 141 1.82 -8.17 -10.19
N ASN A 142 2.95 -8.77 -9.81
CA ASN A 142 3.52 -9.94 -10.48
C ASN A 142 3.62 -9.75 -11.99
N GLY A 143 4.14 -8.61 -12.43
CA GLY A 143 4.28 -8.25 -13.84
C GLY A 143 2.99 -7.86 -14.56
N LYS A 144 1.80 -8.06 -13.96
CA LYS A 144 0.53 -7.63 -14.52
C LYS A 144 0.26 -6.16 -14.20
N ARG A 145 0.15 -5.33 -15.23
CA ARG A 145 -0.28 -3.92 -15.11
C ARG A 145 -1.80 -3.79 -15.05
N TYR A 146 -2.26 -2.84 -14.25
CA TYR A 146 -3.65 -2.46 -14.14
C TYR A 146 -3.88 -1.12 -14.83
N ASN A 147 -5.01 -0.99 -15.50
CA ASN A 147 -5.41 0.22 -16.23
C ASN A 147 -6.62 0.89 -15.58
N GLY A 148 -6.96 2.11 -16.04
CA GLY A 148 -8.14 2.83 -15.55
C GLY A 148 -7.96 3.41 -14.14
N LEU A 149 -6.73 3.55 -13.66
CA LEU A 149 -6.40 3.97 -12.29
C LEU A 149 -6.90 5.38 -11.96
N GLN A 150 -7.14 6.24 -12.96
CA GLN A 150 -7.71 7.58 -12.80
C GLN A 150 -9.12 7.55 -12.18
N ALA A 151 -9.86 6.46 -12.42
CA ALA A 151 -11.19 6.27 -11.83
C ALA A 151 -11.13 6.01 -10.31
N HIS A 152 -9.98 5.67 -9.77
CA HIS A 152 -9.77 5.32 -8.36
C HIS A 152 -9.51 6.52 -7.45
N ARG A 153 -9.93 7.73 -7.87
CA ARG A 153 -9.87 8.92 -7.02
C ARG A 153 -10.83 8.79 -5.84
N GLN A 154 -10.30 9.03 -4.63
CA GLN A 154 -11.08 9.17 -3.41
C GLN A 154 -10.82 10.56 -2.84
N ALA A 155 -11.90 11.34 -2.69
CA ALA A 155 -11.86 12.68 -2.12
C ALA A 155 -12.80 12.72 -0.91
N THR A 156 -12.33 13.26 0.19
CA THR A 156 -13.10 13.43 1.41
C THR A 156 -14.38 14.22 1.15
N ARG A 157 -15.53 13.62 1.42
CA ARG A 157 -16.85 14.27 1.33
C ARG A 157 -17.16 15.06 2.60
N ARG A 158 -16.91 14.45 3.77
CA ARG A 158 -17.01 15.07 5.10
C ARG A 158 -15.64 15.02 5.74
N CYS A 159 -15.13 16.16 6.20
CA CYS A 159 -13.86 16.22 6.92
C CYS A 159 -13.87 15.29 8.13
N PHE A 160 -12.71 14.96 8.59
CA PHE A 160 -12.51 14.01 9.69
C PHE A 160 -11.38 14.49 10.59
N HIS A 161 -11.38 14.06 11.84
CA HIS A 161 -10.25 14.26 12.75
C HIS A 161 -9.21 13.17 12.53
N ILE A 162 -7.93 13.55 12.52
CA ILE A 162 -6.82 12.62 12.34
C ILE A 162 -6.71 11.69 13.54
N VAL A 163 -6.78 12.27 14.74
CA VAL A 163 -6.83 11.57 16.02
C VAL A 163 -8.21 11.81 16.64
N ASP A 164 -8.83 10.81 17.27
CA ASP A 164 -10.20 10.92 17.75
C ASP A 164 -10.36 11.97 18.88
N ASP A 165 -9.30 12.25 19.66
CA ASP A 165 -9.28 13.22 20.76
C ASP A 165 -8.63 14.57 20.38
N ASP A 166 -8.30 14.78 19.10
CA ASP A 166 -7.71 16.02 18.57
C ASP A 166 -8.73 16.78 17.72
N ASP A 167 -8.83 18.08 17.95
CA ASP A 167 -9.72 18.97 17.17
C ASP A 167 -9.21 19.23 15.74
N THR A 168 -8.02 18.73 15.36
CA THR A 168 -7.43 18.97 14.03
C THR A 168 -8.28 18.36 12.93
N LEU A 169 -8.97 19.24 12.20
CA LEU A 169 -9.82 18.86 11.07
C LEU A 169 -9.00 18.63 9.81
N ALA A 170 -9.34 17.58 9.06
CA ALA A 170 -8.61 17.20 7.84
C ALA A 170 -9.52 16.82 6.68
N ALA A 171 -8.98 16.96 5.46
CA ALA A 171 -9.57 16.47 4.21
C ALA A 171 -8.49 15.85 3.33
N GLY A 172 -8.66 14.60 2.94
CA GLY A 172 -7.78 13.89 2.02
C GLY A 172 -8.30 13.90 0.58
N ASN A 173 -7.38 13.84 -0.37
CA ASN A 173 -7.67 13.57 -1.77
C ASN A 173 -6.52 12.75 -2.36
N GLY A 174 -6.82 11.80 -3.24
CA GLY A 174 -5.79 10.93 -3.81
C GLY A 174 -6.36 9.83 -4.68
N PHE A 175 -5.48 9.03 -5.23
CA PHE A 175 -5.81 7.85 -6.01
C PHE A 175 -5.47 6.62 -5.18
N TYR A 176 -6.50 5.90 -4.73
CA TYR A 176 -6.37 4.75 -3.85
C TYR A 176 -6.87 3.50 -4.55
N VAL A 177 -6.21 2.40 -4.31
CA VAL A 177 -6.56 1.11 -4.88
C VAL A 177 -6.79 0.07 -3.80
N ALA A 178 -7.70 -0.85 -4.11
CA ALA A 178 -7.96 -2.03 -3.31
C ALA A 178 -7.73 -3.29 -4.12
N LEU A 179 -6.96 -4.23 -3.57
CA LEU A 179 -6.65 -5.51 -4.19
C LEU A 179 -7.04 -6.66 -3.28
N GLY A 180 -7.56 -7.70 -3.85
CA GLY A 180 -7.72 -8.92 -3.10
C GLY A 180 -9.12 -9.49 -3.03
N PRO A 181 -9.37 -10.36 -2.03
CA PRO A 181 -8.46 -10.79 -0.94
C PRO A 181 -7.28 -11.63 -1.43
N LEU A 182 -6.12 -11.49 -0.77
CA LEU A 182 -4.91 -12.21 -1.14
C LEU A 182 -4.94 -13.67 -0.68
N LYS A 183 -4.51 -14.56 -1.56
CA LYS A 183 -4.25 -15.97 -1.25
C LYS A 183 -2.80 -16.14 -0.79
N LYS A 184 -2.52 -17.21 -0.04
CA LYS A 184 -1.14 -17.57 0.35
C LYS A 184 -0.21 -17.61 -0.85
N GLY A 185 0.99 -17.05 -0.71
CA GLY A 185 2.02 -17.00 -1.73
C GLY A 185 2.80 -15.70 -1.73
N ARG A 186 3.75 -15.58 -2.65
CA ARG A 186 4.57 -14.38 -2.81
C ARG A 186 3.99 -13.48 -3.90
N TYR A 187 4.02 -12.17 -3.63
CA TYR A 187 3.60 -11.13 -4.58
C TYR A 187 4.63 -10.02 -4.63
N THR A 188 4.88 -9.52 -5.83
CA THR A 188 5.67 -8.30 -6.05
C THR A 188 4.73 -7.21 -6.54
N LEU A 189 4.66 -6.09 -5.82
CA LEU A 189 3.85 -4.93 -6.16
C LEU A 189 4.76 -3.76 -6.52
N ASN A 190 4.50 -3.12 -7.64
CA ASN A 190 5.07 -1.82 -8.00
C ASN A 190 3.92 -0.83 -8.14
N PHE A 191 3.95 0.26 -7.38
CA PHE A 191 2.92 1.27 -7.46
C PHE A 191 3.44 2.67 -7.22
N GLY A 192 2.70 3.64 -7.68
CA GLY A 192 3.01 5.04 -7.49
C GLY A 192 2.21 5.97 -8.38
N GLY A 193 2.57 7.23 -8.35
CA GLY A 193 1.96 8.27 -9.17
C GLY A 193 2.80 9.53 -9.20
N ILE A 194 2.51 10.39 -10.17
CA ILE A 194 3.16 11.68 -10.36
C ILE A 194 2.07 12.76 -10.38
N LEU A 195 2.19 13.69 -9.47
CA LEU A 195 1.49 14.98 -9.43
C LEU A 195 2.51 16.12 -9.60
N PRO A 196 2.11 17.33 -9.95
CA PRO A 196 3.04 18.45 -10.15
C PRO A 196 3.98 18.71 -8.96
N ALA A 197 3.52 18.48 -7.73
CA ALA A 197 4.28 18.74 -6.50
C ALA A 197 4.68 17.47 -5.72
N LEU A 198 4.32 16.28 -6.19
CA LEU A 198 4.58 15.02 -5.50
C LEU A 198 4.77 13.88 -6.49
N SER A 199 5.84 13.14 -6.33
CA SER A 199 6.01 11.84 -7.00
C SER A 199 6.23 10.75 -5.97
N GLN A 200 5.66 9.57 -6.22
CA GLN A 200 5.78 8.39 -5.37
C GLN A 200 6.10 7.18 -6.21
N ALA A 201 7.09 6.39 -5.79
CA ALA A 201 7.44 5.10 -6.39
C ALA A 201 7.77 4.08 -5.29
N VAL A 202 6.95 3.06 -5.15
CA VAL A 202 7.08 2.05 -4.10
C VAL A 202 7.05 0.65 -4.69
N THR A 203 7.94 -0.20 -4.20
CA THR A 203 7.96 -1.63 -4.48
C THR A 203 7.75 -2.39 -3.17
N TYR A 204 6.82 -3.33 -3.15
CA TYR A 204 6.67 -4.30 -2.07
C TYR A 204 6.90 -5.71 -2.56
N THR A 205 7.66 -6.50 -1.78
CA THR A 205 7.61 -7.95 -1.81
C THR A 205 6.74 -8.40 -0.63
N LEU A 206 5.60 -9.03 -0.92
CA LEU A 206 4.68 -9.54 0.11
C LEU A 206 4.80 -11.06 0.19
N ASP A 207 5.05 -11.56 1.39
CA ASP A 207 4.91 -12.99 1.73
C ASP A 207 3.57 -13.16 2.45
N VAL A 208 2.58 -13.74 1.75
CA VAL A 208 1.22 -13.94 2.25
C VAL A 208 1.09 -15.35 2.84
N GLU A 209 0.82 -15.45 4.14
CA GLU A 209 0.83 -16.70 4.92
C GLU A 209 -0.43 -16.96 5.76
#